data_83c08dd8b949e0c6589df0397456b5ec
#
_entry.id   83c08dd8b949e0c6589df0397456b5ec
#
_cell.length_a   1.000
_cell.length_b   1.000
_cell.length_c   1.000
_cell.angle_alpha   90.00
_cell.angle_beta   90.00
_cell.angle_gamma   90.00
#
_symmetry.space_group_name_H-M   'P 1'
#
loop_
_entity.id
_entity.type
_entity.pdbx_description
1 polymer ?
#
loop_
_entity_poly.entity_id
_entity_poly.type
_entity_poly.pdbx_seq_one_letter_code
_entity_poly.pdbx_strand_id
1 'polypeptide(L)'
;MVCGNIAGGVLTVVRIGRLELVYSPESWPFATERRAEIDAHFERARVGRPGIWNGPVLVMHRHRVDGDVLEGAFLQTDFASFLAWRDWGFPEAGVTNCFSMGALRTSDDAWLMGVMAPHTAGAGKIYFPAGTPDPGDIVDGRVDLAGSVIREVAEETGLGAGDFTEAGGWYGVIEGPRIALMKVLQAREPAEALRARIVDYLAREAEPELADIRIVRSARDFDPMMPRFVTAFLDHTGFSGLTRS
;
A
#
# COMPACT_ATOMS: atom_id res chain seq x y z
N MET A 1 -1.10 -5.23 -7.75
CA MET A 1 -2.30 -4.61 -7.13
C MET A 1 -2.88 -3.58 -8.10
N VAL A 2 -4.00 -3.83 -8.78
CA VAL A 2 -4.61 -2.85 -9.68
C VAL A 2 -5.47 -1.93 -8.84
N CYS A 3 -5.08 -0.65 -8.72
CA CYS A 3 -5.95 0.37 -8.13
C CYS A 3 -7.12 0.64 -9.07
N GLY A 4 -8.27 -0.01 -8.83
CA GLY A 4 -9.52 0.35 -9.49
C GLY A 4 -9.82 1.82 -9.20
N ASN A 5 -10.18 2.58 -10.23
CA ASN A 5 -10.57 3.98 -10.09
C ASN A 5 -11.96 4.02 -9.43
N ILE A 6 -12.04 4.38 -8.15
CA ILE A 6 -13.32 4.59 -7.47
C ILE A 6 -13.86 5.93 -7.98
N ALA A 7 -14.94 5.90 -8.76
CA ALA A 7 -15.55 7.09 -9.30
C ALA A 7 -16.16 7.96 -8.18
N GLY A 8 -15.55 9.11 -7.89
CA GLY A 8 -16.21 10.25 -7.25
C GLY A 8 -16.41 10.25 -5.74
N GLY A 9 -15.80 9.34 -4.97
CA GLY A 9 -15.83 9.41 -3.50
C GLY A 9 -15.06 10.61 -2.95
N VAL A 10 -15.51 11.18 -1.82
CA VAL A 10 -14.76 12.20 -1.08
C VAL A 10 -13.45 11.56 -0.61
N LEU A 11 -12.33 12.15 -1.02
CA LEU A 11 -11.00 11.75 -0.60
C LEU A 11 -10.57 12.67 0.55
N THR A 12 -10.16 12.07 1.67
CA THR A 12 -9.72 12.80 2.86
C THR A 12 -8.34 12.34 3.28
N VAL A 13 -7.44 13.27 3.56
CA VAL A 13 -6.14 12.98 4.17
C VAL A 13 -6.19 13.37 5.64
N VAL A 14 -5.86 12.45 6.52
CA VAL A 14 -5.88 12.62 7.97
C VAL A 14 -4.52 12.29 8.58
N ARG A 15 -4.14 12.99 9.63
CA ARG A 15 -2.98 12.63 10.44
C ARG A 15 -3.40 11.58 11.47
N ILE A 16 -2.64 10.48 11.56
CA ILE A 16 -2.87 9.41 12.53
C ILE A 16 -1.59 9.27 13.36
N GLY A 17 -1.71 9.46 14.67
CA GLY A 17 -0.61 9.30 15.61
C GLY A 17 -0.31 7.84 15.91
N ARG A 18 -1.36 7.02 16.05
CA ARG A 18 -1.24 5.63 16.50
C ARG A 18 -2.23 4.71 15.77
N LEU A 19 -1.80 3.47 15.53
CA LEU A 19 -2.62 2.38 15.02
C LEU A 19 -2.94 1.40 16.15
N GLU A 20 -4.22 1.09 16.35
CA GLU A 20 -4.70 0.04 17.24
C GLU A 20 -5.45 -1.00 16.42
N LEU A 21 -4.69 -1.87 15.78
CA LEU A 21 -5.19 -2.83 14.82
C LEU A 21 -5.09 -4.23 15.41
N VAL A 22 -6.20 -4.96 15.43
CA VAL A 22 -6.27 -6.31 15.95
C VAL A 22 -6.70 -7.30 14.88
N TYR A 23 -6.23 -8.53 15.01
CA TYR A 23 -6.77 -9.66 14.26
C TYR A 23 -8.03 -10.18 14.97
N SER A 24 -9.12 -10.28 14.24
CA SER A 24 -10.41 -10.79 14.72
C SER A 24 -10.93 -11.84 13.74
N PRO A 25 -10.82 -13.13 14.07
CA PRO A 25 -11.17 -14.23 13.15
C PRO A 25 -12.69 -14.31 12.97
N GLU A 26 -13.18 -13.60 11.96
CA GLU A 26 -14.58 -13.62 11.55
C GLU A 26 -14.70 -14.12 10.11
N SER A 27 -15.84 -14.71 9.77
CA SER A 27 -16.13 -15.09 8.38
C SER A 27 -16.55 -13.86 7.59
N TRP A 28 -16.13 -13.80 6.33
CA TRP A 28 -16.61 -12.80 5.38
C TRP A 28 -17.74 -13.37 4.52
N PRO A 29 -19.03 -12.99 4.75
CA PRO A 29 -20.16 -13.54 4.02
C PRO A 29 -20.02 -13.42 2.50
N PHE A 30 -19.54 -12.29 2.01
CA PHE A 30 -19.25 -12.08 0.59
C PHE A 30 -18.40 -13.20 -0.03
N ALA A 31 -17.34 -13.60 0.68
CA ALA A 31 -16.42 -14.64 0.19
C ALA A 31 -17.07 -16.03 0.15
N THR A 32 -17.98 -16.33 1.08
CA THR A 32 -18.66 -17.63 1.15
C THR A 32 -19.87 -17.70 0.21
N GLU A 33 -20.71 -16.67 0.21
CA GLU A 33 -21.96 -16.64 -0.57
C GLU A 33 -21.69 -16.54 -2.08
N ARG A 34 -20.60 -15.90 -2.49
CA ARG A 34 -20.24 -15.70 -3.90
C ARG A 34 -19.07 -16.57 -4.36
N ARG A 35 -18.77 -17.66 -3.66
CA ARG A 35 -17.58 -18.48 -3.91
C ARG A 35 -17.42 -18.89 -5.38
N ALA A 36 -18.47 -19.42 -6.00
CA ALA A 36 -18.41 -19.89 -7.38
C ALA A 36 -18.09 -18.75 -8.38
N GLU A 37 -18.65 -17.55 -8.16
CA GLU A 37 -18.38 -16.38 -9.01
C GLU A 37 -16.95 -15.87 -8.81
N ILE A 38 -16.49 -15.89 -7.56
CA ILE A 38 -15.12 -15.49 -7.17
C ILE A 38 -14.11 -16.43 -7.82
N ASP A 39 -14.30 -17.74 -7.72
CA ASP A 39 -13.40 -18.73 -8.32
C ASP A 39 -13.35 -18.57 -9.84
N ALA A 40 -14.50 -18.40 -10.50
CA ALA A 40 -14.54 -18.14 -11.92
C ALA A 40 -13.87 -16.82 -12.33
N HIS A 41 -13.98 -15.77 -11.48
CA HIS A 41 -13.28 -14.51 -11.70
C HIS A 41 -11.77 -14.67 -11.56
N PHE A 42 -11.34 -15.37 -10.52
CA PHE A 42 -9.92 -15.60 -10.24
C PHE A 42 -9.23 -16.41 -11.35
N GLU A 43 -9.88 -17.48 -11.85
CA GLU A 43 -9.37 -18.26 -12.96
C GLU A 43 -9.23 -17.42 -14.24
N ARG A 44 -10.18 -16.53 -14.53
CA ARG A 44 -10.03 -15.58 -15.65
C ARG A 44 -8.87 -14.60 -15.44
N ALA A 45 -8.68 -14.10 -14.20
CA ALA A 45 -7.61 -13.17 -13.89
C ALA A 45 -6.22 -13.80 -14.01
N ARG A 46 -6.10 -15.12 -13.80
CA ARG A 46 -4.85 -15.88 -13.97
C ARG A 46 -4.46 -16.07 -15.43
N VAL A 47 -5.44 -16.02 -16.36
CA VAL A 47 -5.13 -16.08 -17.78
C VAL A 47 -4.26 -14.88 -18.18
N GLY A 48 -3.01 -15.13 -18.57
CA GLY A 48 -2.02 -14.09 -18.87
C GLY A 48 -1.24 -13.55 -17.66
N ARG A 49 -1.51 -14.07 -16.45
CA ARG A 49 -0.78 -13.73 -15.21
C ARG A 49 -0.54 -14.99 -14.36
N PRO A 50 0.28 -15.94 -14.84
CA PRO A 50 0.44 -17.24 -14.17
C PRO A 50 1.06 -17.16 -12.76
N GLY A 51 1.74 -16.07 -12.43
CA GLY A 51 2.30 -15.81 -11.10
C GLY A 51 1.30 -15.39 -10.04
N ILE A 52 0.04 -15.09 -10.39
CA ILE A 52 -0.97 -14.75 -9.37
C ILE A 52 -1.31 -15.99 -8.54
N TRP A 53 -1.03 -15.90 -7.24
CA TRP A 53 -1.30 -16.95 -6.26
C TRP A 53 -2.48 -16.57 -5.37
N ASN A 54 -3.33 -17.57 -5.04
CA ASN A 54 -4.46 -17.38 -4.13
C ASN A 54 -4.03 -17.62 -2.68
N GLY A 55 -3.22 -16.70 -2.14
CA GLY A 55 -2.80 -16.74 -0.75
C GLY A 55 -3.79 -16.12 0.23
N PRO A 56 -3.58 -16.34 1.54
CA PRO A 56 -4.35 -15.66 2.57
C PRO A 56 -3.98 -14.18 2.60
N VAL A 57 -4.99 -13.32 2.78
CA VAL A 57 -4.84 -11.87 2.97
C VAL A 57 -5.73 -11.39 4.11
N LEU A 58 -5.44 -10.21 4.65
CA LEU A 58 -6.24 -9.58 5.68
C LEU A 58 -7.03 -8.41 5.08
N VAL A 59 -8.32 -8.32 5.44
CA VAL A 59 -9.19 -7.17 5.14
C VAL A 59 -9.76 -6.63 6.44
N MET A 60 -9.86 -5.31 6.54
CA MET A 60 -10.38 -4.65 7.74
C MET A 60 -11.92 -4.67 7.70
N HIS A 61 -12.58 -5.27 8.70
CA HIS A 61 -14.04 -5.38 8.75
C HIS A 61 -14.70 -4.39 9.72
N ARG A 62 -13.92 -3.75 10.59
CA ARG A 62 -14.35 -2.65 11.46
C ARG A 62 -13.25 -1.64 11.60
N HIS A 63 -13.59 -0.36 11.59
CA HIS A 63 -12.63 0.69 11.90
C HIS A 63 -13.31 1.95 12.45
N ARG A 64 -12.54 2.73 13.19
CA ARG A 64 -12.90 4.05 13.69
C ARG A 64 -11.65 4.92 13.79
N VAL A 65 -11.78 6.16 13.40
CA VAL A 65 -10.76 7.18 13.69
C VAL A 65 -11.28 8.01 14.87
N ASP A 66 -10.55 8.00 15.97
CA ASP A 66 -10.87 8.74 17.20
C ASP A 66 -9.69 9.61 17.60
N GLY A 67 -9.84 10.91 17.44
CA GLY A 67 -8.70 11.83 17.54
C GLY A 67 -7.63 11.51 16.51
N ASP A 68 -6.45 11.12 16.98
CA ASP A 68 -5.31 10.70 16.16
C ASP A 68 -5.07 9.17 16.16
N VAL A 69 -6.03 8.40 16.65
CA VAL A 69 -5.94 6.93 16.71
C VAL A 69 -6.82 6.31 15.63
N LEU A 70 -6.25 5.44 14.81
CA LEU A 70 -7.01 4.51 13.97
C LEU A 70 -7.15 3.18 14.71
N GLU A 71 -8.35 2.91 15.19
CA GLU A 71 -8.73 1.58 15.70
C GLU A 71 -9.27 0.74 14.55
N GLY A 72 -8.92 -0.54 14.50
CA GLY A 72 -9.41 -1.42 13.44
C GLY A 72 -9.31 -2.90 13.80
N ALA A 73 -10.17 -3.69 13.17
CA ALA A 73 -10.15 -5.15 13.29
C ALA A 73 -10.09 -5.77 11.88
N PHE A 74 -9.16 -6.70 11.71
CA PHE A 74 -8.96 -7.41 10.45
C PHE A 74 -9.45 -8.84 10.56
N LEU A 75 -10.07 -9.33 9.51
CA LEU A 75 -10.34 -10.75 9.29
C LEU A 75 -9.44 -11.29 8.18
N GLN A 76 -9.23 -12.61 8.20
CA GLN A 76 -8.52 -13.30 7.13
C GLN A 76 -9.50 -13.75 6.04
N THR A 77 -9.10 -13.56 4.79
CA THR A 77 -9.76 -14.11 3.61
C THR A 77 -8.72 -14.63 2.62
N ASP A 78 -9.13 -15.05 1.44
CA ASP A 78 -8.24 -15.42 0.36
C ASP A 78 -8.10 -14.28 -0.68
N PHE A 79 -6.98 -14.26 -1.39
CA PHE A 79 -6.69 -13.23 -2.39
C PHE A 79 -7.71 -13.20 -3.53
N ALA A 80 -8.28 -14.37 -3.91
CA ALA A 80 -9.31 -14.44 -4.95
C ALA A 80 -10.56 -13.65 -4.54
N SER A 81 -10.99 -13.78 -3.28
CA SER A 81 -12.14 -13.03 -2.74
C SER A 81 -11.86 -11.52 -2.69
N PHE A 82 -10.68 -11.13 -2.22
CA PHE A 82 -10.23 -9.74 -2.21
C PHE A 82 -10.16 -9.16 -3.63
N LEU A 83 -9.57 -9.91 -4.57
CA LEU A 83 -9.43 -9.51 -5.97
C LEU A 83 -10.80 -9.30 -6.64
N ALA A 84 -11.70 -10.24 -6.48
CA ALA A 84 -13.06 -10.16 -7.02
C ALA A 84 -13.81 -8.95 -6.44
N TRP A 85 -13.79 -8.76 -5.13
CA TRP A 85 -14.41 -7.62 -4.46
C TRP A 85 -13.89 -6.29 -4.99
N ARG A 86 -12.58 -6.17 -5.17
CA ARG A 86 -11.95 -4.98 -5.73
C ARG A 86 -12.34 -4.75 -7.19
N ASP A 87 -12.22 -5.78 -8.03
CA ASP A 87 -12.43 -5.67 -9.49
C ASP A 87 -13.90 -5.47 -9.84
N TRP A 88 -14.81 -5.86 -8.94
CA TRP A 88 -16.26 -5.58 -9.09
C TRP A 88 -16.65 -4.20 -8.57
N GLY A 89 -15.67 -3.32 -8.28
CA GLY A 89 -15.90 -1.94 -7.89
C GLY A 89 -16.21 -1.77 -6.41
N PHE A 90 -15.75 -2.67 -5.56
CA PHE A 90 -15.94 -2.61 -4.11
C PHE A 90 -17.42 -2.58 -3.72
N PRO A 91 -18.25 -3.57 -4.10
CA PRO A 91 -19.62 -3.63 -3.62
C PRO A 91 -19.64 -3.61 -2.10
N GLU A 92 -20.72 -3.10 -1.50
CA GLU A 92 -20.86 -3.10 -0.05
C GLU A 92 -20.79 -4.53 0.48
N ALA A 93 -19.81 -4.80 1.30
CA ALA A 93 -19.51 -6.14 1.80
C ALA A 93 -18.97 -6.13 3.24
N GLY A 94 -19.15 -5.01 3.96
CA GLY A 94 -18.76 -4.86 5.36
C GLY A 94 -17.26 -4.84 5.62
N VAL A 95 -16.43 -4.60 4.59
CA VAL A 95 -14.97 -4.56 4.71
C VAL A 95 -14.37 -3.33 4.05
N THR A 96 -13.16 -3.01 4.47
CA THR A 96 -12.34 -1.90 3.97
C THR A 96 -10.97 -2.44 3.56
N ASN A 97 -10.47 -2.02 2.40
CA ASN A 97 -9.11 -2.27 1.98
C ASN A 97 -8.16 -1.31 2.71
N CYS A 98 -7.64 -1.74 3.85
CA CYS A 98 -6.64 -0.98 4.62
C CYS A 98 -5.28 -1.62 4.42
N PHE A 99 -4.32 -0.83 3.94
CA PHE A 99 -2.95 -1.25 3.66
C PHE A 99 -1.97 -0.12 3.95
N SER A 100 -0.69 -0.46 4.06
CA SER A 100 0.36 0.49 4.40
C SER A 100 1.41 0.61 3.29
N MET A 101 2.06 1.77 3.24
CA MET A 101 3.08 2.11 2.25
C MET A 101 4.26 2.82 2.91
N GLY A 102 5.47 2.51 2.48
CA GLY A 102 6.69 3.19 2.89
C GLY A 102 6.95 4.42 2.03
N ALA A 103 6.49 5.59 2.47
CA ALA A 103 6.68 6.85 1.77
C ALA A 103 8.12 7.34 1.93
N LEU A 104 9.00 6.93 1.01
CA LEU A 104 10.43 7.28 1.01
C LEU A 104 10.62 8.75 0.65
N ARG A 105 11.13 9.53 1.60
CA ARG A 105 11.53 10.93 1.42
C ARG A 105 13.03 11.06 1.53
N THR A 106 13.66 11.68 0.56
CA THR A 106 15.12 11.84 0.49
C THR A 106 15.63 13.02 1.30
N SER A 107 16.94 13.08 1.53
CA SER A 107 17.57 14.18 2.28
C SER A 107 17.47 15.54 1.58
N ASP A 108 17.20 15.55 0.28
CA ASP A 108 16.94 16.75 -0.55
C ASP A 108 15.45 16.95 -0.85
N ASP A 109 14.59 16.43 0.03
CA ASP A 109 13.14 16.64 0.06
C ASP A 109 12.35 16.09 -1.14
N ALA A 110 12.93 15.22 -1.98
CA ALA A 110 12.18 14.52 -3.01
C ALA A 110 11.50 13.25 -2.44
N TRP A 111 10.50 12.75 -3.18
CA TRP A 111 9.85 11.47 -2.92
C TRP A 111 10.30 10.43 -3.94
N LEU A 112 10.57 9.21 -3.48
CA LEU A 112 10.88 8.08 -4.36
C LEU A 112 9.74 7.08 -4.37
N MET A 113 9.30 6.71 -5.57
CA MET A 113 8.22 5.75 -5.80
C MET A 113 8.65 4.66 -6.76
N GLY A 114 8.16 3.45 -6.53
CA GLY A 114 8.34 2.33 -7.45
C GLY A 114 7.46 2.46 -8.69
N VAL A 115 8.00 2.10 -9.84
CA VAL A 115 7.25 1.82 -11.06
C VAL A 115 7.03 0.31 -11.11
N MET A 116 5.80 -0.14 -10.99
CA MET A 116 5.48 -1.57 -10.91
C MET A 116 5.82 -2.31 -12.19
N ALA A 117 6.49 -3.46 -12.05
CA ALA A 117 6.91 -4.29 -13.17
C ALA A 117 5.71 -4.88 -13.95
N PRO A 118 5.88 -5.19 -15.26
CA PRO A 118 4.78 -5.65 -16.12
C PRO A 118 4.10 -6.95 -15.69
N HIS A 119 4.81 -7.82 -14.95
CA HIS A 119 4.28 -9.11 -14.48
C HIS A 119 3.46 -8.99 -13.19
N THR A 120 3.50 -7.84 -12.48
CA THR A 120 2.78 -7.62 -11.23
C THR A 120 1.31 -7.28 -11.46
N ALA A 121 0.50 -7.41 -10.40
CA ALA A 121 -0.90 -7.00 -10.44
C ALA A 121 -1.09 -5.47 -10.58
N GLY A 122 -0.05 -4.69 -10.30
CA GLY A 122 -0.02 -3.24 -10.40
C GLY A 122 0.70 -2.71 -11.65
N ALA A 123 0.93 -3.53 -12.67
CA ALA A 123 1.76 -3.21 -13.82
C ALA A 123 1.68 -1.75 -14.29
N GLY A 124 2.82 -1.07 -14.35
CA GLY A 124 2.97 0.31 -14.78
C GLY A 124 2.47 1.38 -13.80
N LYS A 125 1.82 1.01 -12.69
CA LYS A 125 1.44 1.98 -11.65
C LYS A 125 2.67 2.51 -10.92
N ILE A 126 2.55 3.76 -10.43
CA ILE A 126 3.62 4.45 -9.72
C ILE A 126 3.13 4.78 -8.31
N TYR A 127 3.71 4.14 -7.31
CA TYR A 127 3.39 4.36 -5.90
C TYR A 127 4.55 3.94 -4.99
N PHE A 128 4.42 4.22 -3.70
CA PHE A 128 5.42 3.83 -2.70
C PHE A 128 5.41 2.31 -2.47
N PRO A 129 6.54 1.71 -2.06
CA PRO A 129 6.60 0.30 -1.66
C PRO A 129 5.46 -0.08 -0.72
N ALA A 130 4.76 -1.18 -1.02
CA ALA A 130 3.55 -1.55 -0.31
C ALA A 130 3.13 -3.01 -0.53
N GLY A 131 2.75 -3.68 0.55
CA GLY A 131 2.13 -5.00 0.53
C GLY A 131 0.63 -4.99 0.85
N THR A 132 -0.04 -6.06 0.48
CA THR A 132 -1.37 -6.36 1.03
C THR A 132 -1.17 -7.07 2.36
N PRO A 133 -1.77 -6.60 3.46
CA PRO A 133 -1.61 -7.27 4.75
C PRO A 133 -1.98 -8.75 4.67
N ASP A 134 -1.17 -9.58 5.28
CA ASP A 134 -1.35 -11.03 5.31
C ASP A 134 -1.17 -11.62 6.74
N PRO A 135 -1.37 -12.92 6.96
CA PRO A 135 -1.18 -13.52 8.28
C PRO A 135 0.23 -13.39 8.86
N GLY A 136 1.26 -13.16 8.03
CA GLY A 136 2.63 -12.88 8.48
C GLY A 136 2.76 -11.56 9.23
N ASP A 137 1.81 -10.65 9.02
CA ASP A 137 1.75 -9.37 9.74
C ASP A 137 1.06 -9.48 11.11
N ILE A 138 0.57 -10.66 11.52
CA ILE A 138 -0.07 -10.85 12.82
C ILE A 138 0.99 -11.16 13.87
N VAL A 139 1.18 -10.23 14.81
CA VAL A 139 2.09 -10.37 15.95
C VAL A 139 1.27 -10.24 17.24
N ASP A 140 1.25 -11.27 18.07
CA ASP A 140 0.51 -11.29 19.34
C ASP A 140 -0.95 -10.86 19.24
N GLY A 141 -1.64 -11.29 18.16
CA GLY A 141 -3.04 -10.97 17.90
C GLY A 141 -3.29 -9.54 17.37
N ARG A 142 -2.24 -8.78 17.13
CA ARG A 142 -2.29 -7.45 16.50
C ARG A 142 -1.80 -7.51 15.07
N VAL A 143 -2.29 -6.59 14.21
CA VAL A 143 -1.81 -6.46 12.84
C VAL A 143 -0.72 -5.38 12.80
N ASP A 144 0.52 -5.80 12.57
CA ASP A 144 1.71 -4.94 12.56
C ASP A 144 1.97 -4.36 11.15
N LEU A 145 1.23 -3.31 10.80
CA LEU A 145 1.46 -2.60 9.54
C LEU A 145 2.79 -1.82 9.51
N ALA A 146 3.39 -1.54 10.66
CA ALA A 146 4.69 -0.88 10.70
C ALA A 146 5.80 -1.84 10.29
N GLY A 147 5.81 -3.04 10.87
CA GLY A 147 6.72 -4.12 10.44
C GLY A 147 6.52 -4.48 8.98
N SER A 148 5.26 -4.56 8.51
CA SER A 148 4.92 -4.78 7.10
C SER A 148 5.59 -3.75 6.18
N VAL A 149 5.48 -2.45 6.47
CA VAL A 149 6.14 -1.38 5.69
C VAL A 149 7.64 -1.59 5.58
N ILE A 150 8.31 -1.90 6.70
CA ILE A 150 9.78 -2.07 6.71
C ILE A 150 10.18 -3.29 5.87
N ARG A 151 9.41 -4.39 5.97
CA ARG A 151 9.63 -5.59 5.17
C ARG A 151 9.47 -5.29 3.66
N GLU A 152 8.34 -4.69 3.24
CA GLU A 152 8.07 -4.36 1.84
C GLU A 152 9.13 -3.40 1.26
N VAL A 153 9.54 -2.39 2.03
CA VAL A 153 10.63 -1.49 1.58
C VAL A 153 11.93 -2.26 1.37
N ALA A 154 12.26 -3.20 2.27
CA ALA A 154 13.47 -3.99 2.12
C ALA A 154 13.38 -4.94 0.91
N GLU A 155 12.27 -5.62 0.72
CA GLU A 155 12.04 -6.56 -0.38
C GLU A 155 12.00 -5.86 -1.74
N GLU A 156 11.28 -4.74 -1.85
CA GLU A 156 11.13 -4.03 -3.12
C GLU A 156 12.32 -3.13 -3.48
N THR A 157 13.12 -2.65 -2.51
CA THR A 157 14.16 -1.63 -2.76
C THR A 157 15.55 -2.00 -2.28
N GLY A 158 15.69 -3.05 -1.48
CA GLY A 158 16.95 -3.42 -0.83
C GLY A 158 17.37 -2.46 0.30
N LEU A 159 16.52 -1.52 0.73
CA LEU A 159 16.82 -0.59 1.81
C LEU A 159 16.49 -1.21 3.17
N GLY A 160 17.44 -1.11 4.10
CA GLY A 160 17.25 -1.58 5.48
C GLY A 160 17.01 -0.44 6.47
N ALA A 161 16.75 -0.80 7.74
CA ALA A 161 16.47 0.14 8.82
C ALA A 161 17.63 1.17 9.07
N GLY A 162 18.86 0.89 8.61
CA GLY A 162 19.98 1.81 8.67
C GLY A 162 19.94 2.94 7.64
N ASP A 163 19.12 2.83 6.60
CA ASP A 163 19.11 3.76 5.47
C ASP A 163 18.17 4.95 5.66
N PHE A 164 17.22 4.84 6.58
CA PHE A 164 16.23 5.88 6.85
C PHE A 164 15.89 5.98 8.34
N THR A 165 15.14 7.00 8.70
CA THR A 165 14.49 7.15 10.00
C THR A 165 12.98 7.25 9.79
N GLU A 166 12.21 6.59 10.67
CA GLU A 166 10.75 6.66 10.61
C GLU A 166 10.26 7.97 11.22
N ALA A 167 9.44 8.70 10.47
CA ALA A 167 8.72 9.84 11.05
C ALA A 167 7.63 9.35 12.03
N GLY A 168 7.34 10.14 13.06
CA GLY A 168 6.27 9.83 14.00
C GLY A 168 4.89 9.79 13.33
N GLY A 169 4.07 8.79 13.69
CA GLY A 169 2.70 8.62 13.19
C GLY A 169 2.61 8.29 11.70
N TRP A 170 1.43 8.53 11.12
CA TRP A 170 1.03 8.13 9.78
C TRP A 170 0.20 9.22 9.10
N TYR A 171 0.08 9.13 7.78
CA TYR A 171 -0.97 9.82 7.03
C TYR A 171 -1.94 8.76 6.48
N GLY A 172 -3.21 8.88 6.85
CA GLY A 172 -4.28 8.05 6.29
C GLY A 172 -4.93 8.75 5.12
N VAL A 173 -4.95 8.13 3.95
CA VAL A 173 -5.75 8.62 2.81
C VAL A 173 -6.96 7.72 2.68
N ILE A 174 -8.13 8.29 2.98
CA ILE A 174 -9.41 7.59 3.03
C ILE A 174 -10.21 7.94 1.78
N GLU A 175 -10.59 6.94 1.00
CA GLU A 175 -11.41 7.10 -0.20
C GLU A 175 -12.38 5.91 -0.34
N GLY A 176 -13.64 6.12 0.02
CA GLY A 176 -14.63 5.05 0.04
C GLY A 176 -14.19 3.87 0.91
N PRO A 177 -14.22 2.63 0.40
CA PRO A 177 -13.81 1.45 1.16
C PRO A 177 -12.29 1.22 1.14
N ARG A 178 -11.49 2.27 1.02
CA ARG A 178 -10.02 2.21 1.02
C ARG A 178 -9.43 3.14 2.07
N ILE A 179 -8.45 2.64 2.81
CA ILE A 179 -7.57 3.40 3.71
C ILE A 179 -6.14 3.07 3.31
N ALA A 180 -5.44 4.02 2.69
CA ALA A 180 -4.02 3.91 2.40
C ALA A 180 -3.23 4.63 3.50
N LEU A 181 -2.44 3.90 4.26
CA LEU A 181 -1.63 4.42 5.36
C LEU A 181 -0.20 4.68 4.87
N MET A 182 0.22 5.93 4.88
CA MET A 182 1.57 6.33 4.48
C MET A 182 2.45 6.49 5.72
N LYS A 183 3.49 5.67 5.84
CA LYS A 183 4.56 5.82 6.82
C LYS A 183 5.71 6.57 6.15
N VAL A 184 5.98 7.80 6.60
CA VAL A 184 7.10 8.57 6.04
C VAL A 184 8.42 8.01 6.57
N LEU A 185 9.29 7.65 5.64
CA LEU A 185 10.63 7.14 5.88
C LEU A 185 11.63 8.16 5.34
N GLN A 186 12.29 8.88 6.26
CA GLN A 186 13.26 9.91 5.90
C GLN A 186 14.61 9.27 5.61
N ALA A 187 14.94 9.14 4.34
CA ALA A 187 16.23 8.61 3.89
C ALA A 187 17.37 9.59 4.14
N ARG A 188 18.58 9.06 4.28
CA ARG A 188 19.79 9.84 4.57
C ARG A 188 20.46 10.37 3.30
N GLU A 189 20.15 9.77 2.17
CA GLU A 189 20.76 10.09 0.87
C GLU A 189 19.88 11.04 0.06
N PRO A 190 20.47 11.84 -0.85
CA PRO A 190 19.70 12.60 -1.84
C PRO A 190 19.13 11.68 -2.90
N ALA A 191 18.10 12.16 -3.61
CA ALA A 191 17.24 11.36 -4.48
C ALA A 191 18.01 10.61 -5.56
N GLU A 192 18.95 11.25 -6.24
CA GLU A 192 19.68 10.61 -7.35
C GLU A 192 20.57 9.46 -6.85
N ALA A 193 21.24 9.64 -5.71
CA ALA A 193 22.10 8.61 -5.13
C ALA A 193 21.26 7.41 -4.65
N LEU A 194 20.17 7.70 -3.93
CA LEU A 194 19.27 6.66 -3.42
C LEU A 194 18.60 5.88 -4.57
N ARG A 195 18.14 6.60 -5.60
CA ARG A 195 17.58 5.98 -6.82
C ARG A 195 18.61 5.05 -7.48
N ALA A 196 19.83 5.51 -7.70
CA ALA A 196 20.88 4.70 -8.33
C ALA A 196 21.12 3.41 -7.54
N ARG A 197 21.21 3.49 -6.21
CA ARG A 197 21.40 2.31 -5.35
C ARG A 197 20.24 1.33 -5.43
N ILE A 198 19.00 1.82 -5.44
CA ILE A 198 17.82 0.95 -5.58
C ILE A 198 17.81 0.28 -6.97
N VAL A 199 18.07 1.03 -8.04
CA VAL A 199 18.13 0.47 -9.41
C VAL A 199 19.21 -0.60 -9.52
N ASP A 200 20.38 -0.40 -8.89
CA ASP A 200 21.44 -1.39 -8.81
C ASP A 200 21.01 -2.66 -8.03
N TYR A 201 20.15 -2.51 -7.02
CA TYR A 201 19.55 -3.64 -6.32
C TYR A 201 18.59 -4.41 -7.24
N LEU A 202 17.63 -3.70 -7.87
CA LEU A 202 16.64 -4.28 -8.77
C LEU A 202 17.30 -5.06 -9.93
N ALA A 203 18.42 -4.58 -10.45
CA ALA A 203 19.16 -5.24 -11.53
C ALA A 203 19.76 -6.60 -11.13
N ARG A 204 19.83 -6.93 -9.85
CA ARG A 204 20.34 -8.21 -9.31
C ARG A 204 19.23 -9.19 -8.94
N GLU A 205 17.99 -8.70 -8.80
CA GLU A 205 16.83 -9.53 -8.54
C GLU A 205 16.41 -10.31 -9.81
N ALA A 206 16.04 -11.56 -9.65
CA ALA A 206 15.62 -12.41 -10.78
C ALA A 206 14.28 -11.96 -11.37
N GLU A 207 13.33 -11.59 -10.52
CA GLU A 207 12.00 -11.11 -10.89
C GLU A 207 11.59 -9.92 -9.97
N PRO A 208 12.23 -8.74 -10.14
CA PRO A 208 11.96 -7.61 -9.27
C PRO A 208 10.51 -7.11 -9.44
N GLU A 209 9.83 -6.82 -8.35
CA GLU A 209 8.46 -6.26 -8.41
C GLU A 209 8.42 -4.85 -8.98
N LEU A 210 9.51 -4.11 -8.86
CA LEU A 210 9.67 -2.78 -9.43
C LEU A 210 10.52 -2.84 -10.71
N ALA A 211 10.03 -2.17 -11.76
CA ALA A 211 10.77 -2.01 -13.01
C ALA A 211 11.72 -0.81 -12.98
N ASP A 212 11.42 0.23 -12.19
CA ASP A 212 12.21 1.46 -12.06
C ASP A 212 11.77 2.24 -10.80
N ILE A 213 12.52 3.29 -10.49
CA ILE A 213 12.20 4.26 -9.42
C ILE A 213 11.96 5.64 -10.04
N ARG A 214 10.83 6.24 -9.70
CA ARG A 214 10.47 7.62 -10.06
C ARG A 214 10.84 8.58 -8.93
N ILE A 215 11.55 9.65 -9.26
CA ILE A 215 11.78 10.79 -8.36
C ILE A 215 10.68 11.81 -8.59
N VAL A 216 10.05 12.28 -7.49
CA VAL A 216 8.99 13.30 -7.53
C VAL A 216 9.41 14.47 -6.65
N ARG A 217 9.60 15.64 -7.25
CA ARG A 217 10.08 16.87 -6.58
C ARG A 217 9.01 17.95 -6.51
N SER A 218 7.95 17.80 -7.29
CA SER A 218 6.85 18.77 -7.37
C SER A 218 5.59 18.15 -8.00
N ALA A 219 4.46 18.85 -7.93
CA ALA A 219 3.24 18.44 -8.61
C ALA A 219 3.38 18.35 -10.15
N ARG A 220 4.42 18.95 -10.73
CA ARG A 220 4.71 18.82 -12.19
C ARG A 220 5.20 17.43 -12.57
N ASP A 221 5.68 16.66 -11.59
CA ASP A 221 6.16 15.30 -11.79
C ASP A 221 5.04 14.25 -11.64
N PHE A 222 3.81 14.69 -11.39
CA PHE A 222 2.66 13.79 -11.29
C PHE A 222 2.40 13.11 -12.63
N ASP A 223 2.17 11.82 -12.55
CA ASP A 223 1.94 10.94 -13.69
C ASP A 223 0.52 10.34 -13.58
N PRO A 224 -0.22 10.20 -14.70
CA PRO A 224 -1.52 9.53 -14.69
C PRO A 224 -1.51 8.10 -14.14
N MET A 225 -0.34 7.46 -14.10
CA MET A 225 -0.16 6.14 -13.49
C MET A 225 -0.08 6.18 -11.96
N MET A 226 0.04 7.37 -11.35
CA MET A 226 -0.03 7.55 -9.90
C MET A 226 -1.49 7.45 -9.43
N PRO A 227 -1.81 6.56 -8.48
CA PRO A 227 -3.15 6.51 -7.89
C PRO A 227 -3.50 7.82 -7.17
N ARG A 228 -4.79 8.18 -7.17
CA ARG A 228 -5.28 9.42 -6.52
C ARG A 228 -4.89 9.53 -5.04
N PHE A 229 -4.87 8.43 -4.31
CA PHE A 229 -4.46 8.46 -2.91
C PHE A 229 -2.97 8.81 -2.72
N VAL A 230 -2.11 8.53 -3.70
CA VAL A 230 -0.70 8.93 -3.68
C VAL A 230 -0.59 10.43 -3.95
N THR A 231 -1.20 10.92 -5.03
CA THR A 231 -1.13 12.35 -5.38
C THR A 231 -1.77 13.22 -4.31
N ALA A 232 -2.86 12.78 -3.68
CA ALA A 232 -3.50 13.50 -2.57
C ALA A 232 -2.60 13.56 -1.32
N PHE A 233 -1.89 12.49 -1.00
CA PHE A 233 -0.90 12.50 0.07
C PHE A 233 0.23 13.50 -0.23
N LEU A 234 0.76 13.50 -1.45
CA LEU A 234 1.82 14.41 -1.88
C LEU A 234 1.37 15.89 -1.85
N ASP A 235 0.17 16.17 -2.33
CA ASP A 235 -0.42 17.53 -2.29
C ASP A 235 -0.61 18.00 -0.83
N HIS A 236 -1.04 17.10 0.06
CA HIS A 236 -1.25 17.41 1.47
C HIS A 236 0.06 17.67 2.22
N THR A 237 1.09 16.85 1.98
CA THR A 237 2.38 16.96 2.68
C THR A 237 3.30 18.01 2.08
N GLY A 238 3.10 18.36 0.81
CA GLY A 238 3.94 19.30 0.08
C GLY A 238 5.33 18.74 -0.26
N PHE A 239 6.10 19.57 -0.96
CA PHE A 239 7.46 19.27 -1.43
C PHE A 239 8.53 20.10 -0.70
N SER A 240 8.14 21.02 0.18
CA SER A 240 9.05 21.81 1.01
C SER A 240 9.01 21.27 2.44
N GLY A 241 10.18 21.19 3.08
CA GLY A 241 10.41 20.50 4.36
C GLY A 241 9.24 20.50 5.32
N LEU A 242 8.86 19.32 5.82
CA LEU A 242 7.95 19.18 6.94
C LEU A 242 8.55 19.99 8.09
N THR A 243 7.95 21.13 8.40
CA THR A 243 8.34 21.96 9.56
C THR A 243 8.37 21.05 10.79
N ARG A 244 9.57 20.97 11.40
CA ARG A 244 9.75 20.30 12.68
C ARG A 244 8.86 21.04 13.71
N SER A 245 7.79 20.42 14.10
CA SER A 245 7.02 20.81 15.30
C SER A 245 7.29 19.81 16.42
#